data_97a4ddf0f8ee4871fa6843a7ea8537f2
#
_entry.id   97a4ddf0f8ee4871fa6843a7ea8537f2
#
_cell.length_a   1.000
_cell.length_b   1.000
_cell.length_c   1.000
_cell.angle_alpha   90.00
_cell.angle_beta   90.00
_cell.angle_gamma   90.00
#
_symmetry.space_group_name_H-M   'P 1'
#
loop_
_entity.id
_entity.type
_entity.pdbx_description
1 polymer ?
#
loop_
_entity_poly.entity_id
_entity_poly.type
_entity_poly.pdbx_seq_one_letter_code
_entity_poly.pdbx_strand_id
1 'polypeptide(L)'
;IKATPRNNTIFLAIGGLLASFIGTTGAAMLLIRPLLRANAHRKYRAHQVVFFIFMVANIGGSLTPLGDPPLFLGYLKGVSFFWTLEHLFHEMLFAAGILLVLFYIIDKVTYIKEGSPKGPNPAEAAQNGEVEKFGTDGMINLLLLVCIVLAVLVSGMVDLGVWGTVMGIQLHGSGITRDLVLLVIAGLSWVLTSRR
;
A
#
# COMPACT_ATOMS: atom_id res chain seq x y z
N ILE A 1 -1.05 16.71 8.90
CA ILE A 1 -1.19 17.02 7.44
C ILE A 1 -2.29 18.06 7.32
N LYS A 2 -2.06 19.17 6.61
CA LYS A 2 -3.13 20.14 6.31
C LYS A 2 -4.06 19.54 5.26
N ALA A 3 -5.37 19.51 5.53
CA ALA A 3 -6.40 18.96 4.63
C ALA A 3 -6.70 19.91 3.44
N THR A 4 -5.71 20.16 2.63
CA THR A 4 -5.88 20.93 1.39
C THR A 4 -5.97 19.99 0.21
N PRO A 5 -6.66 20.36 -0.89
CA PRO A 5 -6.78 19.55 -2.08
C PRO A 5 -5.43 19.06 -2.62
N ARG A 6 -4.42 19.93 -2.61
CA ARG A 6 -3.06 19.59 -3.03
C ARG A 6 -2.46 18.49 -2.15
N ASN A 7 -2.56 18.63 -0.82
CA ASN A 7 -1.98 17.65 0.11
C ASN A 7 -2.71 16.31 0.04
N ASN A 8 -4.03 16.31 -0.11
CA ASN A 8 -4.82 15.10 -0.28
C ASN A 8 -4.42 14.38 -1.59
N THR A 9 -4.23 15.12 -2.68
CA THR A 9 -3.79 14.54 -3.97
C THR A 9 -2.41 13.92 -3.86
N ILE A 10 -1.44 14.62 -3.24
CA ILE A 10 -0.09 14.09 -2.99
C ILE A 10 -0.17 12.83 -2.11
N PHE A 11 -1.01 12.86 -1.09
CA PHE A 11 -1.21 11.71 -0.20
C PHE A 11 -1.72 10.49 -0.94
N LEU A 12 -2.71 10.66 -1.84
CA LEU A 12 -3.21 9.58 -2.69
C LEU A 12 -2.14 9.06 -3.65
N ALA A 13 -1.35 9.94 -4.26
CA ALA A 13 -0.28 9.56 -5.17
C ALA A 13 0.80 8.72 -4.45
N ILE A 14 1.26 9.17 -3.28
CA ILE A 14 2.22 8.43 -2.46
C ILE A 14 1.61 7.09 -2.00
N GLY A 15 0.34 7.10 -1.57
CA GLY A 15 -0.36 5.89 -1.16
C GLY A 15 -0.47 4.85 -2.28
N GLY A 16 -0.76 5.28 -3.51
CA GLY A 16 -0.78 4.42 -4.68
C GLY A 16 0.59 3.81 -4.99
N LEU A 17 1.66 4.60 -4.93
CA LEU A 17 3.01 4.07 -5.11
C LEU A 17 3.39 3.06 -4.02
N LEU A 18 3.09 3.36 -2.76
CA LEU A 18 3.35 2.45 -1.65
C LEU A 18 2.60 1.12 -1.81
N ALA A 19 1.38 1.15 -2.33
CA ALA A 19 0.55 -0.04 -2.52
C ALA A 19 1.22 -1.09 -3.44
N SER A 20 2.02 -0.66 -4.41
CA SER A 20 2.80 -1.58 -5.27
C SER A 20 3.84 -2.40 -4.48
N PHE A 21 4.33 -1.89 -3.35
CA PHE A 21 5.41 -2.53 -2.58
C PHE A 21 4.91 -3.26 -1.34
N ILE A 22 3.93 -2.70 -0.62
CA ILE A 22 3.42 -3.26 0.64
C ILE A 22 2.04 -3.94 0.48
N GLY A 23 1.54 -3.99 -0.75
CA GLY A 23 0.22 -4.52 -1.08
C GLY A 23 -0.90 -3.50 -0.86
N THR A 24 -1.95 -3.62 -1.67
CA THR A 24 -3.12 -2.72 -1.60
C THR A 24 -3.80 -2.75 -0.23
N THR A 25 -3.98 -3.93 0.35
CA THR A 25 -4.59 -4.09 1.68
C THR A 25 -3.74 -3.43 2.77
N GLY A 26 -2.41 -3.66 2.77
CA GLY A 26 -1.49 -3.08 3.73
C GLY A 26 -1.46 -1.55 3.63
N ALA A 27 -1.33 -1.02 2.41
CA ALA A 27 -1.35 0.41 2.14
C ALA A 27 -2.68 1.05 2.56
N ALA A 28 -3.81 0.40 2.25
CA ALA A 28 -5.13 0.90 2.61
C ALA A 28 -5.32 0.96 4.13
N MET A 29 -4.98 -0.10 4.86
CA MET A 29 -5.07 -0.13 6.32
C MET A 29 -4.20 0.93 7.00
N LEU A 30 -2.99 1.16 6.47
CA LEU A 30 -2.04 2.13 7.02
C LEU A 30 -2.50 3.57 6.77
N LEU A 31 -3.03 3.86 5.59
CA LEU A 31 -3.21 5.23 5.09
C LEU A 31 -4.63 5.78 5.24
N ILE A 32 -5.66 4.92 5.33
CA ILE A 32 -7.06 5.40 5.40
C ILE A 32 -7.32 6.22 6.68
N ARG A 33 -6.81 5.78 7.81
CA ARG A 33 -7.01 6.48 9.10
C ARG A 33 -6.36 7.86 9.11
N PRO A 34 -5.08 8.04 8.73
CA PRO A 34 -4.46 9.37 8.57
C PRO A 34 -5.23 10.28 7.60
N LEU A 35 -5.72 9.75 6.46
CA LEU A 35 -6.51 10.53 5.51
C LEU A 35 -7.80 11.05 6.15
N LEU A 36 -8.57 10.16 6.80
CA LEU A 36 -9.83 10.51 7.43
C LEU A 36 -9.65 11.48 8.61
N ARG A 37 -8.61 11.27 9.44
CA ARG A 37 -8.29 12.17 10.56
C ARG A 37 -7.89 13.56 10.05
N ALA A 38 -7.02 13.65 9.05
CA ALA A 38 -6.61 14.93 8.46
C ALA A 38 -7.80 15.74 7.93
N ASN A 39 -8.81 15.05 7.39
CA ASN A 39 -10.00 15.65 6.80
C ASN A 39 -11.24 15.63 7.71
N ALA A 40 -11.09 15.35 9.03
CA ALA A 40 -12.21 15.19 9.96
C ALA A 40 -13.12 16.43 10.06
N HIS A 41 -12.56 17.63 9.88
CA HIS A 41 -13.27 18.91 9.91
C HIS A 41 -14.00 19.25 8.62
N ARG A 42 -13.80 18.47 7.53
CA ARG A 42 -14.47 18.65 6.24
C ARG A 42 -15.91 18.06 6.26
N LYS A 43 -16.85 18.79 5.72
CA LYS A 43 -18.27 18.39 5.63
C LYS A 43 -18.47 17.28 4.58
N TYR A 44 -17.83 17.40 3.42
CA TYR A 44 -17.96 16.47 2.30
C TYR A 44 -16.66 15.66 2.14
N ARG A 45 -16.68 14.39 2.55
CA ARG A 45 -15.51 13.50 2.57
C ARG A 45 -15.65 12.24 1.71
N ALA A 46 -16.86 11.98 1.19
CA ALA A 46 -17.13 10.73 0.46
C ALA A 46 -16.21 10.54 -0.75
N HIS A 47 -15.97 11.62 -1.53
CA HIS A 47 -15.08 11.55 -2.69
C HIS A 47 -13.66 11.17 -2.32
N GLN A 48 -13.16 11.60 -1.15
CA GLN A 48 -11.80 11.26 -0.69
C GLN A 48 -11.66 9.76 -0.47
N VAL A 49 -12.67 9.11 0.12
CA VAL A 49 -12.67 7.66 0.34
C VAL A 49 -12.81 6.91 -0.99
N VAL A 50 -13.69 7.36 -1.87
CA VAL A 50 -13.89 6.73 -3.19
C VAL A 50 -12.60 6.75 -4.00
N PHE A 51 -11.96 7.90 -4.12
CA PHE A 51 -10.70 8.01 -4.87
C PHE A 51 -9.53 7.30 -4.17
N PHE A 52 -9.55 7.22 -2.84
CA PHE A 52 -8.59 6.41 -2.09
C PHE A 52 -8.71 4.93 -2.45
N ILE A 53 -9.94 4.41 -2.54
CA ILE A 53 -10.17 3.03 -2.96
C ILE A 53 -9.65 2.81 -4.38
N PHE A 54 -9.98 3.69 -5.33
CA PHE A 54 -9.52 3.55 -6.70
C PHE A 54 -8.00 3.65 -6.83
N MET A 55 -7.38 4.59 -6.13
CA MET A 55 -5.95 4.85 -6.27
C MET A 55 -5.10 3.91 -5.44
N VAL A 56 -5.38 3.79 -4.14
CA VAL A 56 -4.51 3.06 -3.20
C VAL A 56 -4.89 1.58 -3.11
N ALA A 57 -6.20 1.29 -3.02
CA ALA A 57 -6.66 -0.08 -2.85
C ALA A 57 -6.81 -0.87 -4.18
N ASN A 58 -6.61 -0.21 -5.33
CA ASN A 58 -6.70 -0.84 -6.65
C ASN A 58 -5.49 -0.50 -7.53
N ILE A 59 -5.54 0.63 -8.26
CA ILE A 59 -4.53 0.95 -9.30
C ILE A 59 -3.10 0.91 -8.76
N GLY A 60 -2.90 1.38 -7.52
CA GLY A 60 -1.59 1.36 -6.88
C GLY A 60 -0.96 -0.02 -6.75
N GLY A 61 -1.75 -1.10 -6.72
CA GLY A 61 -1.25 -2.47 -6.63
C GLY A 61 -0.79 -3.10 -7.94
N SER A 62 -0.96 -2.43 -9.09
CA SER A 62 -0.79 -3.05 -10.41
C SER A 62 0.65 -3.29 -10.87
N LEU A 63 1.66 -2.68 -10.23
CA LEU A 63 3.04 -2.71 -10.73
C LEU A 63 3.87 -3.90 -10.27
N THR A 64 3.50 -4.57 -9.19
CA THR A 64 4.25 -5.73 -8.72
C THR A 64 3.34 -6.87 -8.25
N PRO A 65 3.82 -8.10 -8.29
CA PRO A 65 3.09 -9.24 -7.72
C PRO A 65 2.76 -9.12 -6.24
N LEU A 66 3.46 -8.27 -5.49
CA LEU A 66 3.16 -7.99 -4.09
C LEU A 66 2.00 -7.01 -3.90
N GLY A 67 1.70 -6.23 -4.94
CA GLY A 67 0.65 -5.22 -4.92
C GLY A 67 -0.74 -5.81 -4.85
N ASP A 68 -1.01 -6.89 -5.61
CA ASP A 68 -2.34 -7.45 -5.72
C ASP A 68 -2.32 -8.98 -5.85
N PRO A 69 -3.22 -9.72 -5.13
CA PRO A 69 -3.24 -11.18 -5.13
C PRO A 69 -3.30 -11.86 -6.50
N PRO A 70 -4.08 -11.39 -7.51
CA PRO A 70 -4.07 -11.99 -8.85
C PRO A 70 -2.71 -11.92 -9.53
N LEU A 71 -1.95 -10.84 -9.34
CA LEU A 71 -0.61 -10.69 -9.90
C LEU A 71 0.38 -11.65 -9.23
N PHE A 72 0.23 -11.86 -7.93
CA PHE A 72 1.01 -12.85 -7.20
C PHE A 72 0.76 -14.27 -7.70
N LEU A 73 -0.50 -14.61 -7.97
CA LEU A 73 -0.83 -15.92 -8.58
C LEU A 73 -0.22 -16.07 -9.98
N GLY A 74 -0.20 -15.01 -10.79
CA GLY A 74 0.49 -14.98 -12.08
C GLY A 74 1.98 -15.27 -11.93
N TYR A 75 2.63 -14.61 -10.96
CA TYR A 75 4.03 -14.85 -10.63
C TYR A 75 4.30 -16.29 -10.22
N LEU A 76 3.45 -16.91 -9.38
CA LEU A 76 3.55 -18.32 -9.00
C LEU A 76 3.36 -19.28 -10.19
N LYS A 77 2.69 -18.84 -11.24
CA LYS A 77 2.50 -19.57 -12.50
C LYS A 77 3.63 -19.34 -13.52
N GLY A 78 4.72 -18.66 -13.13
CA GLY A 78 5.91 -18.48 -13.94
C GLY A 78 5.98 -17.15 -14.70
N VAL A 79 5.07 -16.20 -14.45
CA VAL A 79 5.21 -14.86 -14.98
C VAL A 79 6.36 -14.14 -14.25
N SER A 80 7.23 -13.42 -14.99
CA SER A 80 8.33 -12.67 -14.39
C SER A 80 7.83 -11.66 -13.35
N PHE A 81 8.55 -11.49 -12.24
CA PHE A 81 8.23 -10.52 -11.18
C PHE A 81 8.09 -9.09 -11.72
N PHE A 82 8.95 -8.69 -12.63
CA PHE A 82 8.97 -7.34 -13.21
C PHE A 82 8.10 -7.20 -14.45
N TRP A 83 7.42 -8.26 -14.90
CA TRP A 83 6.60 -8.22 -16.10
C TRP A 83 5.53 -7.12 -16.04
N THR A 84 4.84 -7.00 -14.92
CA THR A 84 3.80 -5.97 -14.73
C THR A 84 4.38 -4.56 -14.72
N LEU A 85 5.55 -4.38 -14.12
CA LEU A 85 6.24 -3.09 -14.13
C LEU A 85 6.65 -2.68 -15.56
N GLU A 86 7.19 -3.63 -16.34
CA GLU A 86 7.65 -3.35 -17.70
C GLU A 86 6.50 -3.09 -18.67
N HIS A 87 5.37 -3.76 -18.50
CA HIS A 87 4.27 -3.72 -19.47
C HIS A 87 3.10 -2.83 -19.04
N LEU A 88 2.85 -2.66 -17.75
CA LEU A 88 1.69 -1.91 -17.24
C LEU A 88 2.05 -0.55 -16.62
N PHE A 89 3.33 -0.17 -16.60
CA PHE A 89 3.75 1.10 -16.00
C PHE A 89 3.09 2.31 -16.65
N HIS A 90 3.03 2.35 -17.98
CA HIS A 90 2.46 3.48 -18.72
C HIS A 90 0.94 3.56 -18.55
N GLU A 91 0.25 2.43 -18.59
CA GLU A 91 -1.19 2.31 -18.39
C GLU A 91 -1.57 2.72 -16.96
N MET A 92 -0.80 2.25 -15.98
CA MET A 92 -0.99 2.64 -14.58
C MET A 92 -0.76 4.13 -14.38
N LEU A 93 0.31 4.68 -14.95
CA LEU A 93 0.62 6.11 -14.84
C LEU A 93 -0.48 6.97 -15.48
N PHE A 94 -0.98 6.55 -16.65
CA PHE A 94 -2.08 7.21 -17.34
C PHE A 94 -3.38 7.18 -16.53
N ALA A 95 -3.78 6.00 -16.04
CA ALA A 95 -4.99 5.84 -15.23
C ALA A 95 -4.89 6.60 -13.90
N ALA A 96 -3.75 6.49 -13.20
CA ALA A 96 -3.48 7.22 -11.96
C ALA A 96 -3.47 8.73 -12.20
N GLY A 97 -2.87 9.19 -13.30
CA GLY A 97 -2.86 10.60 -13.69
C GLY A 97 -4.26 11.16 -13.86
N ILE A 98 -5.11 10.47 -14.61
CA ILE A 98 -6.53 10.87 -14.80
C ILE A 98 -7.24 10.92 -13.45
N LEU A 99 -7.11 9.87 -12.63
CA LEU A 99 -7.77 9.82 -11.31
C LEU A 99 -7.32 10.95 -10.39
N LEU A 100 -6.02 11.24 -10.33
CA LEU A 100 -5.47 12.30 -9.48
C LEU A 100 -5.92 13.69 -9.97
N VAL A 101 -6.02 13.92 -11.27
CA VAL A 101 -6.54 15.18 -11.83
C VAL A 101 -8.02 15.34 -11.49
N LEU A 102 -8.84 14.31 -11.74
CA LEU A 102 -10.26 14.32 -11.39
C LEU A 102 -10.48 14.53 -9.89
N PHE A 103 -9.72 13.80 -9.07
CA PHE A 103 -9.76 13.98 -7.62
C PHE A 103 -9.44 15.42 -7.22
N TYR A 104 -8.33 15.97 -7.74
CA TYR A 104 -7.92 17.34 -7.42
C TYR A 104 -9.01 18.36 -7.77
N ILE A 105 -9.64 18.23 -8.95
CA ILE A 105 -10.71 19.12 -9.37
C ILE A 105 -11.92 19.01 -8.44
N ILE A 106 -12.36 17.78 -8.14
CA ILE A 106 -13.52 17.53 -7.28
C ILE A 106 -13.25 18.00 -5.85
N ASP A 107 -12.07 17.67 -5.29
CA ASP A 107 -11.70 18.06 -3.94
C ASP A 107 -11.55 19.58 -3.83
N LYS A 108 -11.00 20.25 -4.86
CA LYS A 108 -10.87 21.71 -4.91
C LYS A 108 -12.24 22.41 -4.97
N VAL A 109 -13.15 21.94 -5.84
CA VAL A 109 -14.51 22.51 -5.94
C VAL A 109 -15.24 22.35 -4.61
N THR A 110 -15.16 21.16 -4.02
CA THR A 110 -15.80 20.84 -2.74
C THR A 110 -15.19 21.68 -1.60
N TYR A 111 -13.88 21.85 -1.58
CA TYR A 111 -13.15 22.65 -0.59
C TYR A 111 -13.58 24.12 -0.63
N ILE A 112 -13.73 24.70 -1.83
CA ILE A 112 -14.22 26.07 -2.00
C ILE A 112 -15.67 26.21 -1.55
N LYS A 113 -16.52 25.24 -1.91
CA LYS A 113 -17.94 25.17 -1.50
C LYS A 113 -18.14 25.14 0.01
N GLU A 114 -17.18 24.55 0.74
CA GLU A 114 -17.17 24.52 2.21
C GLU A 114 -16.63 25.81 2.85
N GLY A 115 -16.27 26.82 2.06
CA GLY A 115 -15.65 28.05 2.58
C GLY A 115 -14.18 27.91 2.94
N SER A 116 -13.48 26.96 2.30
CA SER A 116 -12.04 26.68 2.51
C SER A 116 -11.69 26.43 4.00
N PRO A 117 -12.28 25.40 4.61
CA PRO A 117 -12.13 25.15 6.05
C PRO A 117 -10.65 24.98 6.41
N LYS A 118 -10.15 25.84 7.27
CA LYS A 118 -8.80 25.69 7.84
C LYS A 118 -8.89 24.58 8.88
N GLY A 119 -8.16 23.49 8.65
CA GLY A 119 -8.01 22.44 9.66
C GLY A 119 -7.37 22.99 10.94
N PRO A 120 -7.45 22.25 12.06
CA PRO A 120 -6.87 22.66 13.33
C PRO A 120 -5.40 23.05 13.11
N ASN A 121 -5.00 24.11 13.78
CA ASN A 121 -3.62 24.58 13.74
C ASN A 121 -2.72 23.46 14.25
N PRO A 122 -1.65 23.05 13.55
CA PRO A 122 -0.76 22.00 14.03
C PRO A 122 -0.23 22.26 15.46
N ALA A 123 -0.10 23.54 15.84
CA ALA A 123 0.30 23.95 17.18
C ALA A 123 -0.80 23.69 18.23
N GLU A 124 -2.06 23.94 17.91
CA GLU A 124 -3.21 23.69 18.79
C GLU A 124 -3.49 22.19 18.93
N ALA A 125 -3.39 21.43 17.84
CA ALA A 125 -3.49 19.98 17.86
C ALA A 125 -2.37 19.33 18.68
N ALA A 126 -1.17 19.89 18.66
CA ALA A 126 -0.04 19.42 19.47
C ALA A 126 -0.25 19.70 20.97
N GLN A 127 -0.88 20.82 21.33
CA GLN A 127 -1.19 21.16 22.72
C GLN A 127 -2.33 20.31 23.30
N ASN A 128 -3.28 19.89 22.47
CA ASN A 128 -4.41 19.06 22.87
C ASN A 128 -4.09 17.55 22.93
N GLY A 129 -2.82 17.15 22.72
CA GLY A 129 -2.42 15.73 22.72
C GLY A 129 -2.93 14.91 21.53
N GLU A 130 -3.54 15.58 20.53
CA GLU A 130 -4.09 14.93 19.33
C GLU A 130 -3.03 14.63 18.25
N VAL A 131 -1.81 15.14 18.43
CA VAL A 131 -0.69 14.85 17.56
C VAL A 131 0.05 13.65 18.14
N GLU A 132 -0.33 12.45 17.69
CA GLU A 132 0.58 11.31 17.82
C GLU A 132 1.90 11.71 17.13
N LYS A 133 2.97 11.81 17.92
CA LYS A 133 4.32 11.94 17.37
C LYS A 133 4.51 10.78 16.40
N PHE A 134 4.98 11.08 15.18
CA PHE A 134 5.48 10.04 14.28
C PHE A 134 6.60 9.29 15.02
N GLY A 135 6.21 8.27 15.76
CA GLY A 135 7.14 7.37 16.42
C GLY A 135 7.63 6.36 15.39
N THR A 136 8.92 6.12 15.34
CA THR A 136 9.55 5.05 14.58
C THR A 136 9.33 3.67 15.23
N ASP A 137 8.23 3.49 15.94
CA ASP A 137 7.81 2.20 16.51
C ASP A 137 7.39 1.26 15.37
N GLY A 138 8.33 0.57 14.75
CA GLY A 138 8.03 -0.31 13.62
C GLY A 138 9.16 -0.44 12.61
N MET A 139 10.32 0.14 12.89
CA MET A 139 11.50 0.01 12.02
C MET A 139 11.85 -1.46 11.74
N ILE A 140 11.63 -2.33 12.74
CA ILE A 140 11.81 -3.77 12.59
C ILE A 140 10.83 -4.37 11.59
N ASN A 141 9.59 -3.89 11.54
CA ASN A 141 8.60 -4.35 10.57
C ASN A 141 8.95 -3.91 9.15
N LEU A 142 9.58 -2.75 8.99
CA LEU A 142 10.11 -2.32 7.69
C LEU A 142 11.24 -3.26 7.23
N LEU A 143 12.13 -3.65 8.13
CA LEU A 143 13.17 -4.64 7.83
C LEU A 143 12.55 -5.99 7.45
N LEU A 144 11.56 -6.47 8.22
CA LEU A 144 10.86 -7.72 7.93
C LEU A 144 10.13 -7.65 6.57
N LEU A 145 9.56 -6.48 6.21
CA LEU A 145 8.97 -6.27 4.89
C LEU A 145 10.01 -6.42 3.77
N VAL A 146 11.19 -5.83 3.93
CA VAL A 146 12.29 -6.02 2.97
C VAL A 146 12.67 -7.50 2.86
N CYS A 147 12.73 -8.22 3.97
CA CYS A 147 12.98 -9.67 3.97
C CYS A 147 11.90 -10.46 3.22
N ILE A 148 10.62 -10.09 3.35
CA ILE A 148 9.51 -10.69 2.59
C ILE A 148 9.73 -10.48 1.09
N VAL A 149 10.01 -9.24 0.68
CA VAL A 149 10.25 -8.90 -0.73
C VAL A 149 11.41 -9.71 -1.29
N LEU A 150 12.51 -9.78 -0.57
CA LEU A 150 13.69 -10.55 -0.97
C LEU A 150 13.39 -12.06 -1.05
N ALA A 151 12.67 -12.62 -0.07
CA ALA A 151 12.29 -14.03 -0.09
C ALA A 151 11.43 -14.39 -1.31
N VAL A 152 10.49 -13.52 -1.67
CA VAL A 152 9.64 -13.69 -2.86
C VAL A 152 10.49 -13.59 -4.13
N LEU A 153 11.35 -12.57 -4.26
CA LEU A 153 12.23 -12.41 -5.43
C LEU A 153 13.15 -13.60 -5.63
N VAL A 154 13.84 -14.03 -4.56
CA VAL A 154 14.77 -15.17 -4.62
C VAL A 154 14.03 -16.46 -5.01
N SER A 155 12.82 -16.67 -4.50
CA SER A 155 12.03 -17.88 -4.84
C SER A 155 11.65 -17.96 -6.32
N GLY A 156 11.56 -16.82 -7.01
CA GLY A 156 11.29 -16.78 -8.45
C GLY A 156 12.54 -16.87 -9.32
N MET A 157 13.72 -16.59 -8.74
CA MET A 157 15.00 -16.65 -9.46
C MET A 157 15.73 -17.99 -9.30
N VAL A 158 15.47 -18.70 -8.21
CA VAL A 158 16.15 -19.95 -7.85
C VAL A 158 15.17 -21.11 -8.02
N ASP A 159 15.46 -21.99 -8.98
CA ASP A 159 14.73 -23.24 -9.13
C ASP A 159 15.39 -24.33 -8.28
N LEU A 160 14.72 -24.78 -7.23
CA LEU A 160 15.16 -25.88 -6.35
C LEU A 160 14.58 -27.24 -6.79
N GLY A 161 14.02 -27.31 -7.99
CA GLY A 161 13.41 -28.52 -8.52
C GLY A 161 12.10 -28.93 -7.80
N VAL A 162 11.59 -30.09 -8.17
CA VAL A 162 10.37 -30.66 -7.58
C VAL A 162 10.76 -31.57 -6.40
N TRP A 163 10.30 -31.23 -5.20
CA TRP A 163 10.57 -31.99 -3.98
C TRP A 163 9.54 -33.10 -3.72
N GLY A 164 8.39 -33.02 -4.35
CA GLY A 164 7.34 -34.05 -4.19
C GLY A 164 6.10 -33.74 -5.02
N THR A 165 5.16 -34.68 -5.00
CA THR A 165 3.86 -34.51 -5.64
C THR A 165 2.77 -34.91 -4.66
N VAL A 166 1.83 -34.02 -4.41
CA VAL A 166 0.69 -34.25 -3.51
C VAL A 166 -0.59 -34.03 -4.31
N MET A 167 -1.46 -35.02 -4.36
CA MET A 167 -2.74 -34.98 -5.11
C MET A 167 -2.59 -34.56 -6.59
N GLY A 168 -1.48 -34.97 -7.24
CA GLY A 168 -1.21 -34.59 -8.64
C GLY A 168 -0.60 -33.22 -8.85
N ILE A 169 -0.38 -32.45 -7.79
CA ILE A 169 0.26 -31.12 -7.83
C ILE A 169 1.74 -31.28 -7.49
N GLN A 170 2.61 -30.80 -8.37
CA GLN A 170 4.05 -30.80 -8.13
C GLN A 170 4.40 -29.71 -7.12
N LEU A 171 5.11 -30.10 -6.06
CA LEU A 171 5.62 -29.19 -5.04
C LEU A 171 7.04 -28.76 -5.39
N HIS A 172 7.18 -27.53 -5.87
CA HIS A 172 8.49 -26.96 -6.15
C HIS A 172 9.20 -26.54 -4.85
N GLY A 173 10.48 -26.95 -4.72
CA GLY A 173 11.29 -26.66 -3.54
C GLY A 173 11.42 -25.16 -3.25
N SER A 174 11.52 -24.34 -4.29
CA SER A 174 11.55 -22.87 -4.17
C SER A 174 10.28 -22.30 -3.51
N GLY A 175 9.09 -22.85 -3.86
CA GLY A 175 7.83 -22.46 -3.26
C GLY A 175 7.75 -22.82 -1.77
N ILE A 176 8.10 -24.07 -1.42
CA ILE A 176 8.10 -24.54 -0.03
C ILE A 176 9.07 -23.72 0.83
N THR A 177 10.28 -23.49 0.33
CA THR A 177 11.30 -22.71 1.05
C THR A 177 10.82 -21.28 1.29
N ARG A 178 10.25 -20.63 0.28
CA ARG A 178 9.64 -19.30 0.41
C ARG A 178 8.57 -19.30 1.51
N ASP A 179 7.61 -20.24 1.46
CA ASP A 179 6.49 -20.27 2.40
C ASP A 179 6.97 -20.50 3.83
N LEU A 180 7.99 -21.34 4.04
CA LEU A 180 8.64 -21.50 5.35
C LEU A 180 9.31 -20.20 5.84
N VAL A 181 10.04 -19.51 4.96
CA VAL A 181 10.66 -18.22 5.30
C VAL A 181 9.60 -17.18 5.66
N LEU A 182 8.50 -17.11 4.91
CA LEU A 182 7.39 -16.20 5.22
C LEU A 182 6.73 -16.52 6.56
N LEU A 183 6.55 -17.79 6.90
CA LEU A 183 6.04 -18.22 8.22
C LEU A 183 6.97 -17.81 9.36
N VAL A 184 8.30 -17.98 9.19
CA VAL A 184 9.29 -17.52 10.17
C VAL A 184 9.23 -16.02 10.35
N ILE A 185 9.17 -15.25 9.25
CA ILE A 185 9.05 -13.78 9.30
C ILE A 185 7.75 -13.37 10.01
N ALA A 186 6.63 -14.04 9.72
CA ALA A 186 5.36 -13.78 10.41
C ALA A 186 5.46 -14.04 11.91
N GLY A 187 6.09 -15.15 12.32
CA GLY A 187 6.35 -15.47 13.72
C GLY A 187 7.24 -14.43 14.40
N LEU A 188 8.32 -14.01 13.74
CA LEU A 188 9.21 -12.95 14.25
C LEU A 188 8.46 -11.62 14.39
N SER A 189 7.66 -11.25 13.40
CA SER A 189 6.82 -10.04 13.46
C SER A 189 5.87 -10.09 14.65
N TRP A 190 5.25 -11.24 14.91
CA TRP A 190 4.35 -11.44 16.04
C TRP A 190 5.04 -11.24 17.39
N VAL A 191 6.27 -11.74 17.52
CA VAL A 191 7.04 -11.68 18.79
C VAL A 191 7.68 -10.31 19.00
N LEU A 192 8.25 -9.72 17.93
CA LEU A 192 9.06 -8.50 18.00
C LEU A 192 8.24 -7.21 17.91
N THR A 193 7.01 -7.28 17.36
CA THR A 193 6.15 -6.09 17.29
C THR A 193 5.53 -5.82 18.66
N SER A 194 5.79 -4.63 19.20
CA SER A 194 5.20 -4.20 20.47
C SER A 194 3.68 -4.13 20.35
N ARG A 195 2.99 -4.84 21.24
CA ARG A 195 1.53 -4.75 21.39
C ARG A 195 1.21 -3.43 22.12
N ARG A 196 0.77 -2.43 21.40
CA ARG A 196 0.14 -1.24 21.98
C ARG A 196 -1.36 -1.25 21.71
#